data_7b06b5cbb40fdb99ee51df5794755316
#
_entry.id   7b06b5cbb40fdb99ee51df5794755316
#
_cell.length_a   1.000
_cell.length_b   1.000
_cell.length_c   1.000
_cell.angle_alpha   90.00
_cell.angle_beta   90.00
_cell.angle_gamma   90.00
#
_symmetry.space_group_name_H-M   'P 1'
#
loop_
_entity.id
_entity.type
_entity.pdbx_description
1 polymer ?
#
loop_
_entity_poly.entity_id
_entity_poly.type
_entity_poly.pdbx_seq_one_letter_code
_entity_poly.pdbx_strand_id
1 'polypeptide(L)'
;VCVKGENIEHYGTPEEVFTDGFVDQLYEITDGTFQEKSGCVELKKCGGIPEVFVIAGNGTGSFLFRQLQRNGIPFAVGILGKNDIDYPAAEALAVQVIAAEAYQDFERQHYEAAKQVMCACRKVICCQTVFGSQNVLNRQLFQEAEDCGMEIELWQK
;
A
#
# COMPACT_ATOMS: atom_id res chain seq x y z
N VAL A 1 -29.84 -7.13 7.25
CA VAL A 1 -30.42 -8.08 6.29
C VAL A 1 -29.73 -7.87 4.95
N CYS A 2 -29.11 -8.90 4.41
CA CYS A 2 -28.56 -8.89 3.06
C CYS A 2 -29.48 -9.68 2.14
N VAL A 3 -29.89 -9.07 1.04
CA VAL A 3 -30.78 -9.64 0.04
C VAL A 3 -30.03 -9.76 -1.28
N LYS A 4 -30.05 -10.95 -1.88
CA LYS A 4 -29.53 -11.20 -3.23
C LYS A 4 -30.66 -11.79 -4.09
N GLY A 5 -31.06 -11.07 -5.13
CA GLY A 5 -32.23 -11.41 -5.92
C GLY A 5 -33.52 -11.37 -5.07
N GLU A 6 -34.22 -12.49 -5.00
CA GLU A 6 -35.49 -12.63 -4.24
C GLU A 6 -35.29 -13.31 -2.87
N ASN A 7 -34.05 -13.62 -2.48
CA ASN A 7 -33.73 -14.37 -1.27
C ASN A 7 -33.03 -13.52 -0.23
N ILE A 8 -33.34 -13.75 1.04
CA ILE A 8 -32.58 -13.25 2.17
C ILE A 8 -31.42 -14.23 2.41
N GLU A 9 -30.21 -13.83 2.13
CA GLU A 9 -29.02 -14.68 2.34
C GLU A 9 -28.49 -14.60 3.76
N HIS A 10 -28.50 -13.40 4.35
CA HIS A 10 -27.99 -13.20 5.71
C HIS A 10 -28.85 -12.23 6.52
N TYR A 11 -29.04 -12.56 7.78
CA TYR A 11 -29.75 -11.75 8.76
C TYR A 11 -28.93 -11.68 10.05
N GLY A 12 -28.65 -10.48 10.54
CA GLY A 12 -27.89 -10.24 11.76
C GLY A 12 -27.52 -8.78 11.89
N THR A 13 -26.70 -8.47 12.88
CA THR A 13 -26.05 -7.16 13.00
C THR A 13 -24.99 -6.98 11.91
N PRO A 14 -24.58 -5.74 11.58
CA PRO A 14 -23.50 -5.52 10.63
C PRO A 14 -22.24 -6.32 10.95
N GLU A 15 -21.85 -6.35 12.22
CA GLU A 15 -20.65 -7.03 12.71
C GLU A 15 -20.73 -8.57 12.58
N GLU A 16 -21.94 -9.12 12.63
CA GLU A 16 -22.16 -10.56 12.44
C GLU A 16 -22.18 -10.96 10.96
N VAL A 17 -22.62 -10.05 10.11
CA VAL A 17 -22.83 -10.33 8.69
C VAL A 17 -21.60 -9.94 7.85
N PHE A 18 -21.00 -8.79 8.11
CA PHE A 18 -19.84 -8.31 7.38
C PHE A 18 -18.54 -8.87 7.98
N THR A 19 -18.32 -10.15 7.76
CA THR A 19 -17.06 -10.82 8.09
C THR A 19 -16.09 -10.75 6.90
N ASP A 20 -14.81 -11.01 7.16
CA ASP A 20 -13.76 -10.97 6.14
C ASP A 20 -14.15 -11.80 4.90
N GLY A 21 -14.13 -11.17 3.74
CA GLY A 21 -14.50 -11.80 2.46
C GLY A 21 -16.00 -11.93 2.18
N PHE A 22 -16.88 -11.53 3.11
CA PHE A 22 -18.33 -11.59 2.88
C PHE A 22 -18.78 -10.74 1.70
N VAL A 23 -18.25 -9.53 1.60
CA VAL A 23 -18.58 -8.58 0.51
C VAL A 23 -18.08 -9.12 -0.84
N ASP A 24 -16.90 -9.74 -0.87
CA ASP A 24 -16.35 -10.37 -2.08
C ASP A 24 -17.28 -11.49 -2.58
N GLN A 25 -17.76 -12.33 -1.66
CA GLN A 25 -18.69 -13.41 -1.98
C GLN A 25 -20.06 -12.89 -2.41
N LEU A 26 -20.60 -11.89 -1.71
CA LEU A 26 -21.92 -11.33 -2.01
C LEU A 26 -21.98 -10.70 -3.40
N TYR A 27 -20.94 -9.98 -3.78
CA TYR A 27 -20.84 -9.28 -5.06
C TYR A 27 -20.06 -10.04 -6.12
N GLU A 28 -19.64 -11.29 -5.82
CA GLU A 28 -18.90 -12.16 -6.76
C GLU A 28 -17.64 -11.46 -7.30
N ILE A 29 -16.90 -10.79 -6.42
CA ILE A 29 -15.68 -10.06 -6.80
C ILE A 29 -14.57 -11.07 -7.09
N THR A 30 -14.23 -11.24 -8.37
CA THR A 30 -13.22 -12.22 -8.82
C THR A 30 -11.85 -11.61 -9.07
N ASP A 31 -11.82 -10.33 -9.46
CA ASP A 31 -10.60 -9.63 -9.88
C ASP A 31 -10.04 -8.63 -8.86
N GLY A 32 -10.48 -8.74 -7.62
CA GLY A 32 -10.08 -7.86 -6.53
C GLY A 32 -10.48 -8.42 -5.18
N THR A 33 -10.33 -7.60 -4.16
CA THR A 33 -10.77 -7.89 -2.79
C THR A 33 -11.34 -6.61 -2.18
N PHE A 34 -12.47 -6.73 -1.51
CA PHE A 34 -13.03 -5.61 -0.76
C PHE A 34 -12.20 -5.39 0.51
N GLN A 35 -11.66 -4.19 0.64
CA GLN A 35 -10.91 -3.77 1.82
C GLN A 35 -11.84 -3.11 2.83
N GLU A 36 -12.20 -3.78 3.89
CA GLU A 36 -13.14 -3.30 4.90
C GLU A 36 -12.67 -2.00 5.56
N LYS A 37 -11.36 -1.87 5.81
CA LYS A 37 -10.78 -0.68 6.44
C LYS A 37 -10.87 0.58 5.57
N SER A 38 -10.81 0.45 4.26
CA SER A 38 -10.90 1.57 3.31
C SER A 38 -12.27 1.70 2.65
N GLY A 39 -13.12 0.67 2.77
CA GLY A 39 -14.41 0.60 2.09
C GLY A 39 -14.31 0.54 0.55
N CYS A 40 -13.17 0.16 0.01
CA CYS A 40 -12.90 0.12 -1.42
C CYS A 40 -12.60 -1.28 -1.90
N VAL A 41 -12.95 -1.56 -3.15
CA VAL A 41 -12.48 -2.76 -3.86
C VAL A 41 -11.11 -2.45 -4.45
N GLU A 42 -10.10 -3.21 -4.04
CA GLU A 42 -8.77 -3.12 -4.62
C GLU A 42 -8.53 -4.31 -5.56
N LEU A 43 -7.96 -4.04 -6.71
CA LEU A 43 -7.59 -5.08 -7.68
C LEU A 43 -6.44 -5.92 -7.13
N LYS A 44 -6.26 -7.13 -7.68
CA LYS A 44 -5.12 -7.99 -7.30
C LYS A 44 -3.80 -7.29 -7.59
N LYS A 45 -2.83 -7.45 -6.69
CA LYS A 45 -1.49 -6.93 -6.90
C LYS A 45 -0.81 -7.56 -8.13
N CYS A 46 0.05 -6.79 -8.78
CA CYS A 46 0.90 -7.31 -9.82
C CYS A 46 1.85 -8.37 -9.26
N GLY A 47 2.09 -9.43 -10.01
CA GLY A 47 3.13 -10.40 -9.67
C GLY A 47 4.50 -9.93 -10.13
N GLY A 48 5.57 -10.57 -9.62
CA GLY A 48 6.92 -10.34 -10.09
C GLY A 48 7.83 -9.65 -9.07
N ILE A 49 8.97 -9.19 -9.56
CA ILE A 49 9.96 -8.45 -8.77
C ILE A 49 9.60 -6.96 -8.86
N PRO A 50 9.64 -6.20 -7.76
CA PRO A 50 9.36 -4.78 -7.80
C PRO A 50 10.29 -4.02 -8.76
N GLU A 51 9.71 -3.25 -9.67
CA GLU A 51 10.45 -2.38 -10.59
C GLU A 51 10.57 -0.96 -10.05
N VAL A 52 9.61 -0.55 -9.24
CA VAL A 52 9.51 0.79 -8.66
C VAL A 52 9.48 0.70 -7.14
N PHE A 53 10.26 1.53 -6.48
CA PHE A 53 10.17 1.75 -5.04
C PHE A 53 9.43 3.07 -4.76
N VAL A 54 8.40 3.02 -3.93
CA VAL A 54 7.59 4.20 -3.60
C VAL A 54 7.81 4.62 -2.16
N ILE A 55 8.23 5.88 -1.97
CA ILE A 55 8.30 6.54 -0.67
C ILE A 55 7.02 7.35 -0.50
N ALA A 56 6.11 6.87 0.35
CA ALA A 56 4.80 7.49 0.57
C ALA A 56 4.42 7.49 2.05
N GLY A 57 3.28 8.04 2.37
CA GLY A 57 2.66 8.07 3.68
C GLY A 57 1.71 9.25 3.85
N ASN A 58 0.85 9.17 4.86
CA ASN A 58 -0.13 10.21 5.18
C ASN A 58 -1.09 10.52 4.00
N GLY A 59 -1.50 9.49 3.26
CA GLY A 59 -2.47 9.60 2.17
C GLY A 59 -1.88 10.07 0.83
N THR A 60 -0.55 10.21 0.73
CA THR A 60 0.08 10.71 -0.51
C THR A 60 0.27 9.63 -1.57
N GLY A 61 0.25 8.35 -1.19
CA GLY A 61 0.60 7.22 -2.05
C GLY A 61 -0.56 6.49 -2.69
N SER A 62 -1.71 6.40 -2.04
CA SER A 62 -2.81 5.50 -2.44
C SER A 62 -3.28 5.67 -3.90
N PHE A 63 -3.28 6.89 -4.42
CA PHE A 63 -3.64 7.12 -5.82
C PHE A 63 -2.58 6.56 -6.77
N LEU A 64 -1.30 6.78 -6.48
CA LEU A 64 -0.19 6.27 -7.27
C LEU A 64 -0.15 4.73 -7.24
N PHE A 65 -0.41 4.11 -6.10
CA PHE A 65 -0.45 2.64 -5.98
C PHE A 65 -1.46 2.02 -6.95
N ARG A 66 -2.68 2.59 -6.99
CA ARG A 66 -3.72 2.16 -7.93
C ARG A 66 -3.32 2.41 -9.39
N GLN A 67 -2.62 3.49 -9.67
CA GLN A 67 -2.15 3.79 -11.03
C GLN A 67 -1.06 2.82 -11.46
N LEU A 68 -0.08 2.52 -10.61
CA LEU A 68 0.97 1.53 -10.89
C LEU A 68 0.36 0.13 -11.12
N GLN A 69 -0.58 -0.26 -10.26
CA GLN A 69 -1.27 -1.54 -10.39
C GLN A 69 -2.05 -1.63 -11.73
N ARG A 70 -2.82 -0.60 -12.12
CA ARG A 70 -3.56 -0.57 -13.39
C ARG A 70 -2.66 -0.64 -14.61
N ASN A 71 -1.45 -0.10 -14.50
CA ASN A 71 -0.45 -0.14 -15.57
C ASN A 71 0.36 -1.45 -15.56
N GLY A 72 0.06 -2.38 -14.64
CA GLY A 72 0.78 -3.64 -14.54
C GLY A 72 2.21 -3.52 -14.03
N ILE A 73 2.56 -2.41 -13.36
CA ILE A 73 3.91 -2.14 -12.86
C ILE A 73 4.04 -2.66 -11.43
N PRO A 74 4.85 -3.70 -11.19
CA PRO A 74 5.09 -4.21 -9.85
C PRO A 74 5.92 -3.22 -9.05
N PHE A 75 5.49 -2.92 -7.82
CA PHE A 75 6.14 -1.94 -6.98
C PHE A 75 6.27 -2.39 -5.52
N ALA A 76 7.22 -1.81 -4.83
CA ALA A 76 7.38 -1.93 -3.38
C ALA A 76 7.16 -0.57 -2.72
N VAL A 77 6.74 -0.58 -1.48
CA VAL A 77 6.47 0.62 -0.68
C VAL A 77 7.22 0.54 0.64
N GLY A 78 7.77 1.62 1.08
CA GLY A 78 8.35 1.74 2.41
C GLY A 78 8.86 3.15 2.70
N ILE A 79 9.05 3.49 3.96
CA ILE A 79 8.64 2.78 5.18
C ILE A 79 7.28 3.34 5.59
N LEU A 80 6.31 2.48 5.88
CA LEU A 80 4.99 2.90 6.36
C LEU A 80 4.78 2.42 7.81
N GLY A 81 3.94 3.13 8.56
CA GLY A 81 3.35 2.56 9.77
C GLY A 81 2.08 1.78 9.41
N LYS A 82 1.78 0.68 10.08
CA LYS A 82 0.51 -0.06 9.85
C LYS A 82 -0.75 0.75 10.20
N ASN A 83 -0.58 1.86 10.91
CA ASN A 83 -1.64 2.84 11.18
C ASN A 83 -1.71 3.97 10.15
N ASP A 84 -0.83 4.00 9.15
CA ASP A 84 -0.88 4.99 8.07
C ASP A 84 -2.08 4.73 7.15
N ILE A 85 -2.72 5.80 6.70
CA ILE A 85 -3.89 5.73 5.81
C ILE A 85 -3.56 5.11 4.44
N ASP A 86 -2.30 5.16 4.01
CA ASP A 86 -1.84 4.52 2.78
C ASP A 86 -1.58 3.02 2.94
N TYR A 87 -1.43 2.52 4.19
CA TYR A 87 -1.04 1.14 4.44
C TYR A 87 -2.02 0.10 3.86
N PRO A 88 -3.35 0.21 4.02
CA PRO A 88 -4.28 -0.78 3.47
C PRO A 88 -4.18 -0.90 1.94
N ALA A 89 -4.02 0.22 1.25
CA ALA A 89 -3.86 0.22 -0.21
C ALA A 89 -2.49 -0.36 -0.61
N ALA A 90 -1.41 -0.03 0.12
CA ALA A 90 -0.09 -0.59 -0.12
C ALA A 90 -0.09 -2.12 0.10
N GLU A 91 -0.69 -2.60 1.19
CA GLU A 91 -0.79 -4.04 1.50
C GLU A 91 -1.55 -4.81 0.42
N ALA A 92 -2.63 -4.23 -0.11
CA ALA A 92 -3.43 -4.87 -1.15
C ALA A 92 -2.74 -4.89 -2.53
N LEU A 93 -2.01 -3.84 -2.89
CA LEU A 93 -1.57 -3.59 -4.27
C LEU A 93 -0.08 -3.79 -4.50
N ALA A 94 0.76 -3.49 -3.50
CA ALA A 94 2.21 -3.62 -3.65
C ALA A 94 2.66 -5.09 -3.59
N VAL A 95 3.71 -5.40 -4.32
CA VAL A 95 4.39 -6.71 -4.25
C VAL A 95 5.02 -6.91 -2.87
N GLN A 96 5.59 -5.83 -2.32
CA GLN A 96 6.24 -5.83 -1.01
C GLN A 96 6.00 -4.50 -0.31
N VAL A 97 5.71 -4.58 0.99
CA VAL A 97 5.57 -3.40 1.87
C VAL A 97 6.53 -3.55 3.04
N ILE A 98 7.34 -2.53 3.27
CA ILE A 98 8.16 -2.43 4.46
C ILE A 98 7.41 -1.55 5.45
N ALA A 99 6.95 -2.14 6.55
CA ALA A 99 6.12 -1.44 7.52
C ALA A 99 6.57 -1.72 8.96
N ALA A 100 6.43 -0.69 9.79
CA ALA A 100 6.51 -0.80 11.24
C ALA A 100 5.12 -1.09 11.82
N GLU A 101 5.07 -1.72 13.00
CA GLU A 101 3.82 -1.92 13.73
C GLU A 101 3.16 -0.56 14.07
N ALA A 102 1.85 -0.60 14.29
CA ALA A 102 1.09 0.61 14.62
C ALA A 102 1.67 1.29 15.87
N TYR A 103 1.90 2.59 15.76
CA TYR A 103 2.45 3.44 16.83
C TYR A 103 3.91 3.14 17.22
N GLN A 104 4.62 2.30 16.48
CA GLN A 104 6.06 2.11 16.63
C GLN A 104 6.84 3.10 15.77
N ASP A 105 7.97 3.55 16.30
CA ASP A 105 8.92 4.33 15.52
C ASP A 105 9.57 3.47 14.44
N PHE A 106 9.95 4.12 13.35
CA PHE A 106 10.74 3.45 12.33
C PHE A 106 12.15 3.19 12.87
N GLU A 107 12.56 1.93 12.84
CA GLU A 107 13.84 1.48 13.33
C GLU A 107 14.86 1.26 12.20
N ARG A 108 16.13 1.13 12.56
CA ARG A 108 17.21 0.86 11.61
C ARG A 108 16.97 -0.38 10.76
N GLN A 109 16.36 -1.42 11.32
CA GLN A 109 16.02 -2.63 10.57
C GLN A 109 15.03 -2.37 9.42
N HIS A 110 14.05 -1.48 9.61
CA HIS A 110 13.12 -1.09 8.56
C HIS A 110 13.85 -0.32 7.43
N TYR A 111 14.80 0.55 7.82
CA TYR A 111 15.62 1.26 6.85
C TYR A 111 16.47 0.31 6.00
N GLU A 112 17.18 -0.62 6.62
CA GLU A 112 18.03 -1.56 5.89
C GLU A 112 17.21 -2.46 4.95
N ALA A 113 16.05 -2.95 5.42
CA ALA A 113 15.13 -3.73 4.58
C ALA A 113 14.62 -2.89 3.39
N ALA A 114 14.21 -1.65 3.63
CA ALA A 114 13.73 -0.74 2.59
C ALA A 114 14.83 -0.40 1.59
N LYS A 115 16.04 -0.10 2.07
CA LYS A 115 17.23 0.17 1.23
C LYS A 115 17.54 -1.02 0.33
N GLN A 116 17.55 -2.23 0.87
CA GLN A 116 17.82 -3.44 0.08
C GLN A 116 16.83 -3.60 -1.07
N VAL A 117 15.54 -3.42 -0.81
CA VAL A 117 14.50 -3.52 -1.83
C VAL A 117 14.59 -2.37 -2.83
N MET A 118 14.79 -1.14 -2.34
CA MET A 118 14.95 0.05 -3.17
C MET A 118 16.11 -0.09 -4.17
N CYS A 119 17.27 -0.55 -3.72
CA CYS A 119 18.44 -0.73 -4.58
C CYS A 119 18.24 -1.81 -5.65
N ALA A 120 17.29 -2.72 -5.48
CA ALA A 120 16.92 -3.72 -6.49
C ALA A 120 15.92 -3.18 -7.53
N CYS A 121 15.30 -2.03 -7.27
CA CYS A 121 14.36 -1.39 -8.18
C CYS A 121 15.09 -0.51 -9.21
N ARG A 122 14.42 -0.24 -10.32
CA ARG A 122 14.94 0.65 -11.38
C ARG A 122 14.75 2.12 -11.05
N LYS A 123 13.67 2.43 -10.32
CA LYS A 123 13.20 3.80 -10.13
C LYS A 123 12.63 3.98 -8.73
N VAL A 124 12.82 5.18 -8.19
CA VAL A 124 12.19 5.63 -6.94
C VAL A 124 11.18 6.71 -7.25
N ILE A 125 9.97 6.57 -6.71
CA ILE A 125 8.96 7.63 -6.76
C ILE A 125 8.72 8.12 -5.34
N CYS A 126 8.94 9.42 -5.11
CA CYS A 126 8.71 10.04 -3.82
C CYS A 126 7.42 10.86 -3.85
N CYS A 127 6.45 10.45 -3.01
CA CYS A 127 5.18 11.15 -2.83
C CYS A 127 5.22 12.13 -1.65
N GLN A 128 6.27 12.10 -0.83
CA GLN A 128 6.41 12.93 0.35
C GLN A 128 7.15 14.22 0.02
N THR A 129 6.56 15.35 0.39
CA THR A 129 7.18 16.69 0.24
C THR A 129 7.69 17.24 1.57
N VAL A 130 7.24 16.65 2.69
CA VAL A 130 7.60 17.09 4.04
C VAL A 130 8.18 15.91 4.81
N PHE A 131 9.35 16.12 5.37
CA PHE A 131 10.03 15.15 6.21
C PHE A 131 10.22 15.74 7.62
N GLY A 132 9.76 15.01 8.62
CA GLY A 132 9.88 15.33 10.03
C GLY A 132 10.55 14.20 10.82
N SER A 133 10.43 14.25 12.14
CA SER A 133 11.01 13.24 13.03
C SER A 133 10.43 11.84 12.80
N GLN A 134 9.15 11.76 12.47
CA GLN A 134 8.45 10.47 12.31
C GLN A 134 8.80 9.75 11.00
N ASN A 135 9.20 10.47 9.96
CA ASN A 135 9.56 9.90 8.67
C ASN A 135 11.01 10.23 8.25
N VAL A 136 11.87 10.44 9.24
CA VAL A 136 13.29 10.76 9.01
C VAL A 136 14.01 9.66 8.22
N LEU A 137 13.66 8.40 8.43
CA LEU A 137 14.25 7.29 7.69
C LEU A 137 13.79 7.27 6.22
N ASN A 138 12.60 7.72 5.91
CA ASN A 138 12.16 7.92 4.54
C ASN A 138 12.97 9.03 3.84
N ARG A 139 13.31 10.10 4.57
CA ARG A 139 14.22 11.12 4.05
C ARG A 139 15.61 10.55 3.77
N GLN A 140 16.12 9.69 4.67
CA GLN A 140 17.42 9.03 4.44
C GLN A 140 17.38 8.10 3.23
N LEU A 141 16.30 7.36 3.02
CA LEU A 141 16.10 6.53 1.81
C LEU A 141 16.10 7.39 0.54
N PHE A 142 15.40 8.52 0.56
CA PHE A 142 15.37 9.44 -0.56
C PHE A 142 16.78 9.95 -0.88
N GLN A 143 17.54 10.40 0.15
CA GLN A 143 18.92 10.85 -0.01
C GLN A 143 19.85 9.74 -0.53
N GLU A 144 19.69 8.52 -0.02
CA GLU A 144 20.43 7.35 -0.49
C GLU A 144 20.18 7.08 -1.99
N ALA A 145 18.93 7.22 -2.43
CA ALA A 145 18.60 7.06 -3.85
C ALA A 145 19.27 8.12 -4.73
N GLU A 146 19.36 9.37 -4.25
CA GLU A 146 20.10 10.45 -4.92
C GLU A 146 21.60 10.13 -4.98
N ASP A 147 22.18 9.73 -3.86
CA ASP A 147 23.63 9.43 -3.74
C ASP A 147 24.03 8.23 -4.61
N CYS A 148 23.13 7.26 -4.78
CA CYS A 148 23.31 6.11 -5.67
C CYS A 148 23.05 6.43 -7.15
N GLY A 149 22.59 7.63 -7.48
CA GLY A 149 22.27 8.03 -8.86
C GLY A 149 21.08 7.28 -9.45
N MET A 150 20.12 6.88 -8.61
CA MET A 150 18.90 6.22 -9.08
C MET A 150 18.00 7.20 -9.83
N GLU A 151 17.16 6.68 -10.74
CA GLU A 151 16.10 7.48 -11.35
C GLU A 151 15.06 7.84 -10.28
N ILE A 152 14.86 9.13 -10.04
CA ILE A 152 13.93 9.64 -9.03
C ILE A 152 12.85 10.48 -9.69
N GLU A 153 11.59 10.19 -9.36
CA GLU A 153 10.45 11.00 -9.73
C GLU A 153 9.78 11.56 -8.47
N LEU A 154 9.49 12.85 -8.49
CA LEU A 154 8.67 13.48 -7.46
C LEU A 154 7.21 13.43 -7.89
N TRP A 155 6.37 12.75 -7.12
CA TRP A 155 4.95 12.63 -7.37
C TRP A 155 4.18 13.64 -6.53
N GLN A 156 3.48 14.56 -7.20
CA GLN A 156 2.56 15.51 -6.58
C GLN A 156 1.19 15.34 -7.24
N LYS A 157 0.17 15.23 -6.40
CA LYS A 157 -1.23 15.16 -6.85
C LYS A 157 -1.82 16.55 -6.95
#